data_636215b6549bf1f93f37ec753ad2cfb0
#
_entry.id   636215b6549bf1f93f37ec753ad2cfb0
#
_cell.length_a   1.000
_cell.length_b   1.000
_cell.length_c   1.000
_cell.angle_alpha   90.00
_cell.angle_beta   90.00
_cell.angle_gamma   90.00
#
_symmetry.space_group_name_H-M   'P 1'
#
loop_
_entity.id
_entity.type
_entity.pdbx_description
1 polymer ?
#
loop_
_entity_poly.entity_id
_entity_poly.type
_entity_poly.pdbx_seq_one_letter_code
_entity_poly.pdbx_strand_id
1 'polypeptide(L)'
;MKQTNLQKIQERLRVKFIKSGVKMVAPETVYFSKDTKIGKNVTIEPYVVLGEKVKIQNNSKIKSFSHLENVKIENNVTVGPFARLRPGTILKSGSRVGNFVEIKKSNVGRNSKVNHLSYIGDADIGNFVNIGAGTITCNYDGKNKNKTIIKHKVFVGSNSSLVAP
;
A
#
# COMPACT_ATOMS: atom_id res chain seq x y z
N MET A 1 7.45 34.70 -6.10
CA MET A 1 7.42 33.68 -7.18
C MET A 1 5.98 33.24 -7.41
N LYS A 2 5.45 33.25 -8.66
CA LYS A 2 4.06 32.79 -8.92
C LYS A 2 3.98 31.27 -8.83
N GLN A 3 3.01 30.75 -8.07
CA GLN A 3 2.75 29.31 -7.98
C GLN A 3 2.37 28.71 -9.33
N THR A 4 2.90 27.51 -9.64
CA THR A 4 2.52 26.75 -10.83
C THR A 4 1.08 26.24 -10.70
N ASN A 5 0.46 25.89 -11.83
CA ASN A 5 -0.88 25.29 -11.82
C ASN A 5 -0.93 23.99 -10.99
N LEU A 6 0.12 23.18 -11.07
CA LEU A 6 0.24 21.94 -10.29
C LEU A 6 0.26 22.22 -8.78
N GLN A 7 1.04 23.20 -8.33
CA GLN A 7 1.09 23.59 -6.90
C GLN A 7 -0.29 24.00 -6.38
N LYS A 8 -1.04 24.82 -7.14
CA LYS A 8 -2.42 25.21 -6.78
C LYS A 8 -3.37 24.01 -6.67
N ILE A 9 -3.26 23.04 -7.57
CA ILE A 9 -4.05 21.82 -7.54
C ILE A 9 -3.72 21.00 -6.28
N GLN A 10 -2.45 20.81 -5.98
CA GLN A 10 -2.02 20.07 -4.77
C GLN A 10 -2.51 20.72 -3.49
N GLU A 11 -2.40 22.03 -3.38
CA GLU A 11 -2.90 22.80 -2.23
C GLU A 11 -4.41 22.60 -2.03
N ARG A 12 -5.20 22.71 -3.10
CA ARG A 12 -6.66 22.47 -3.04
C ARG A 12 -7.00 21.04 -2.59
N LEU A 13 -6.27 20.04 -3.08
CA LEU A 13 -6.47 18.64 -2.68
C LEU A 13 -6.15 18.41 -1.19
N ARG A 14 -5.05 18.97 -0.70
CA ARG A 14 -4.66 18.90 0.72
C ARG A 14 -5.71 19.53 1.61
N VAL A 15 -6.15 20.75 1.30
CA VAL A 15 -7.20 21.45 2.03
C VAL A 15 -8.51 20.64 2.03
N LYS A 16 -8.91 20.08 0.89
CA LYS A 16 -10.09 19.22 0.76
C LYS A 16 -10.01 18.03 1.72
N PHE A 17 -8.90 17.30 1.73
CA PHE A 17 -8.74 16.10 2.54
C PHE A 17 -8.64 16.45 4.05
N ILE A 18 -7.95 17.50 4.43
CA ILE A 18 -7.91 17.98 5.82
C ILE A 18 -9.33 18.30 6.31
N LYS A 19 -10.12 19.05 5.53
CA LYS A 19 -11.51 19.37 5.85
C LYS A 19 -12.40 18.15 5.97
N SER A 20 -12.08 17.05 5.27
CA SER A 20 -12.81 15.77 5.36
C SER A 20 -12.35 14.85 6.51
N GLY A 21 -11.41 15.33 7.36
CA GLY A 21 -10.95 14.59 8.54
C GLY A 21 -9.71 13.72 8.33
N VAL A 22 -8.97 13.92 7.23
CA VAL A 22 -7.65 13.29 7.03
C VAL A 22 -6.61 14.07 7.83
N LYS A 23 -5.79 13.35 8.59
CA LYS A 23 -4.67 13.92 9.35
C LYS A 23 -3.39 13.84 8.53
N MET A 24 -2.75 14.98 8.28
CA MET A 24 -1.45 15.04 7.61
C MET A 24 -0.44 15.73 8.52
N VAL A 25 0.72 15.10 8.73
CA VAL A 25 1.78 15.64 9.62
C VAL A 25 2.49 16.82 8.96
N ALA A 26 2.79 16.70 7.66
CA ALA A 26 3.41 17.77 6.86
C ALA A 26 2.71 17.79 5.48
N PRO A 27 1.55 18.46 5.37
CA PRO A 27 0.72 18.42 4.17
C PRO A 27 1.44 18.81 2.89
N GLU A 28 2.36 19.77 2.97
CA GLU A 28 3.14 20.29 1.84
C GLU A 28 4.02 19.22 1.16
N THR A 29 4.36 18.14 1.87
CA THR A 29 5.19 17.04 1.38
C THR A 29 4.40 15.90 0.76
N VAL A 30 3.06 15.93 0.88
CA VAL A 30 2.19 14.85 0.36
C VAL A 30 1.68 15.20 -1.03
N TYR A 31 1.80 14.25 -1.94
CA TYR A 31 1.31 14.39 -3.32
C TYR A 31 0.06 13.54 -3.56
N PHE A 32 -0.95 14.11 -4.20
CA PHE A 32 -2.21 13.45 -4.54
C PHE A 32 -2.50 13.47 -6.04
N SER A 33 -3.00 12.36 -6.58
CA SER A 33 -3.72 12.40 -7.85
C SER A 33 -5.12 12.98 -7.65
N LYS A 34 -5.68 13.58 -8.72
CA LYS A 34 -7.01 14.22 -8.68
C LYS A 34 -8.15 13.24 -8.36
N ASP A 35 -7.97 11.97 -8.68
CA ASP A 35 -8.95 10.90 -8.51
C ASP A 35 -8.79 10.12 -7.19
N THR A 36 -7.83 10.50 -6.34
CA THR A 36 -7.62 9.91 -5.01
C THR A 36 -8.89 10.01 -4.17
N LYS A 37 -9.24 8.91 -3.48
CA LYS A 37 -10.37 8.83 -2.54
C LYS A 37 -9.88 8.39 -1.18
N ILE A 38 -10.21 9.15 -0.13
CA ILE A 38 -9.75 8.89 1.24
C ILE A 38 -10.94 8.99 2.19
N GLY A 39 -11.08 8.00 3.06
CA GLY A 39 -12.08 7.93 4.13
C GLY A 39 -11.72 8.77 5.35
N LYS A 40 -12.50 8.61 6.41
CA LYS A 40 -12.34 9.35 7.66
C LYS A 40 -11.20 8.79 8.54
N ASN A 41 -10.61 9.63 9.38
CA ASN A 41 -9.56 9.26 10.35
C ASN A 41 -8.34 8.57 9.70
N VAL A 42 -8.06 8.86 8.45
CA VAL A 42 -6.82 8.41 7.80
C VAL A 42 -5.68 9.34 8.21
N THR A 43 -4.54 8.75 8.57
CA THR A 43 -3.32 9.52 8.86
C THR A 43 -2.32 9.32 7.72
N ILE A 44 -1.78 10.42 7.21
CA ILE A 44 -0.74 10.41 6.18
C ILE A 44 0.49 11.11 6.73
N GLU A 45 1.59 10.41 6.77
CA GLU A 45 2.90 10.92 7.21
C GLU A 45 3.61 11.66 6.06
N PRO A 46 4.72 12.37 6.32
CA PRO A 46 5.44 13.13 5.30
C PRO A 46 5.94 12.29 4.12
N TYR A 47 6.10 12.97 2.97
CA TYR A 47 6.69 12.41 1.75
C TYR A 47 5.96 11.19 1.18
N VAL A 48 4.64 11.14 1.33
CA VAL A 48 3.79 10.12 0.73
C VAL A 48 3.33 10.56 -0.65
N VAL A 49 3.41 9.66 -1.63
CA VAL A 49 2.89 9.86 -2.98
C VAL A 49 1.69 8.95 -3.22
N LEU A 50 0.53 9.56 -3.48
CA LEU A 50 -0.69 8.88 -3.86
C LEU A 50 -0.96 9.15 -5.35
N GLY A 51 -0.56 8.21 -6.20
CA GLY A 51 -0.77 8.23 -7.63
C GLY A 51 -2.24 8.01 -8.02
N GLU A 52 -2.46 7.69 -9.28
CA GLU A 52 -3.81 7.49 -9.81
C GLU A 52 -4.54 6.31 -9.16
N LYS A 53 -5.88 6.40 -9.11
CA LYS A 53 -6.80 5.34 -8.68
C LYS A 53 -6.54 4.78 -7.29
N VAL A 54 -5.95 5.56 -6.39
CA VAL A 54 -5.77 5.19 -4.99
C VAL A 54 -7.06 5.41 -4.21
N LYS A 55 -7.51 4.36 -3.49
CA LYS A 55 -8.68 4.39 -2.61
C LYS A 55 -8.29 3.89 -1.22
N ILE A 56 -8.44 4.72 -0.20
CA ILE A 56 -8.12 4.40 1.19
C ILE A 56 -9.38 4.54 2.03
N GLN A 57 -9.77 3.48 2.74
CA GLN A 57 -10.90 3.50 3.66
C GLN A 57 -10.47 4.00 5.05
N ASN A 58 -11.42 4.00 6.00
CA ASN A 58 -11.31 4.67 7.29
C ASN A 58 -10.19 4.10 8.18
N ASN A 59 -9.71 4.93 9.10
CA ASN A 59 -8.81 4.56 10.20
C ASN A 59 -7.48 3.94 9.73
N SER A 60 -7.06 4.20 8.51
CA SER A 60 -5.82 3.65 7.96
C SER A 60 -4.65 4.63 8.13
N LYS A 61 -3.43 4.10 8.17
CA LYS A 61 -2.22 4.90 8.33
C LYS A 61 -1.25 4.63 7.18
N ILE A 62 -0.88 5.70 6.47
CA ILE A 62 0.15 5.65 5.42
C ILE A 62 1.38 6.36 5.95
N LYS A 63 2.45 5.61 6.15
CA LYS A 63 3.70 6.10 6.73
C LYS A 63 4.62 6.68 5.66
N SER A 64 5.58 7.46 6.14
CA SER A 64 6.50 8.25 5.31
C SER A 64 7.17 7.47 4.19
N PHE A 65 7.46 8.18 3.09
CA PHE A 65 8.19 7.66 1.93
C PHE A 65 7.50 6.48 1.22
N SER A 66 6.18 6.33 1.39
CA SER A 66 5.42 5.30 0.69
C SER A 66 4.86 5.83 -0.63
N HIS A 67 4.89 4.98 -1.67
CA HIS A 67 4.37 5.30 -2.99
C HIS A 67 3.28 4.29 -3.39
N LEU A 68 2.07 4.79 -3.64
CA LEU A 68 0.89 4.00 -3.93
C LEU A 68 0.30 4.39 -5.30
N GLU A 69 -0.08 3.40 -6.10
CA GLU A 69 -0.70 3.61 -7.41
C GLU A 69 -1.72 2.51 -7.70
N ASN A 70 -2.93 2.89 -8.09
CA ASN A 70 -4.05 2.00 -8.44
C ASN A 70 -4.25 0.87 -7.38
N VAL A 71 -4.47 1.30 -6.15
CA VAL A 71 -4.52 0.45 -4.94
C VAL A 71 -5.86 0.65 -4.22
N LYS A 72 -6.39 -0.44 -3.68
CA LYS A 72 -7.53 -0.41 -2.76
C LYS A 72 -7.07 -0.81 -1.36
N ILE A 73 -7.23 0.09 -0.40
CA ILE A 73 -6.91 -0.10 1.02
C ILE A 73 -8.21 -0.06 1.81
N GLU A 74 -8.53 -1.15 2.48
CA GLU A 74 -9.70 -1.25 3.36
C GLU A 74 -9.46 -0.59 4.72
N ASN A 75 -10.35 -0.82 5.70
CA ASN A 75 -10.28 -0.14 7.00
C ASN A 75 -9.13 -0.64 7.88
N ASN A 76 -8.61 0.22 8.75
CA ASN A 76 -7.63 -0.14 9.80
C ASN A 76 -6.31 -0.73 9.24
N VAL A 77 -5.90 -0.34 8.05
CA VAL A 77 -4.68 -0.82 7.40
C VAL A 77 -3.51 0.10 7.73
N THR A 78 -2.32 -0.48 7.91
CA THR A 78 -1.07 0.28 8.03
C THR A 78 -0.15 -0.03 6.86
N VAL A 79 0.38 1.00 6.21
CA VAL A 79 1.31 0.90 5.08
C VAL A 79 2.57 1.68 5.36
N GLY A 80 3.73 1.08 5.11
CA GLY A 80 5.03 1.73 5.21
C GLY A 80 5.67 1.67 6.60
N PRO A 81 6.75 2.45 6.80
CA PRO A 81 7.34 3.41 5.83
C PRO A 81 8.05 2.71 4.66
N PHE A 82 8.42 3.49 3.62
CA PHE A 82 9.15 3.00 2.44
C PHE A 82 8.45 1.81 1.73
N ALA A 83 7.13 1.81 1.68
CA ALA A 83 6.37 0.78 0.98
C ALA A 83 6.04 1.22 -0.45
N ARG A 84 6.12 0.28 -1.40
CA ARG A 84 5.67 0.50 -2.77
C ARG A 84 4.48 -0.39 -3.10
N LEU A 85 3.31 0.20 -3.27
CA LEU A 85 2.12 -0.52 -3.69
C LEU A 85 1.82 -0.19 -5.15
N ARG A 86 1.87 -1.21 -5.99
CA ARG A 86 1.70 -1.10 -7.45
C ARG A 86 0.29 -1.49 -7.88
N PRO A 87 -0.07 -1.18 -9.15
CA PRO A 87 -1.41 -1.45 -9.69
C PRO A 87 -1.93 -2.86 -9.43
N GLY A 88 -3.22 -2.92 -9.05
CA GLY A 88 -3.92 -4.17 -8.77
C GLY A 88 -3.71 -4.71 -7.36
N THR A 89 -3.11 -3.95 -6.47
CA THR A 89 -2.96 -4.32 -5.06
C THR A 89 -4.23 -4.03 -4.26
N ILE A 90 -4.68 -5.00 -3.47
CA ILE A 90 -5.79 -4.87 -2.53
C ILE A 90 -5.32 -5.27 -1.14
N LEU A 91 -5.43 -4.35 -0.19
CA LEU A 91 -5.14 -4.60 1.22
C LEU A 91 -6.46 -4.68 1.99
N LYS A 92 -6.75 -5.85 2.54
CA LYS A 92 -7.96 -6.10 3.33
C LYS A 92 -7.84 -5.54 4.75
N SER A 93 -8.96 -5.35 5.40
CA SER A 93 -9.06 -4.71 6.71
C SER A 93 -8.09 -5.29 7.74
N GLY A 94 -7.42 -4.42 8.48
CA GLY A 94 -6.46 -4.79 9.53
C GLY A 94 -5.11 -5.31 9.02
N SER A 95 -4.90 -5.42 7.70
CA SER A 95 -3.62 -5.88 7.17
C SER A 95 -2.51 -4.85 7.41
N ARG A 96 -1.27 -5.33 7.39
CA ARG A 96 -0.08 -4.49 7.60
C ARG A 96 0.95 -4.78 6.53
N VAL A 97 1.43 -3.71 5.91
CA VAL A 97 2.56 -3.72 4.98
C VAL A 97 3.63 -2.82 5.57
N GLY A 98 4.82 -3.34 5.81
CA GLY A 98 5.88 -2.60 6.49
C GLY A 98 6.93 -2.03 5.52
N ASN A 99 8.14 -1.85 6.05
CA ASN A 99 9.21 -1.15 5.36
C ASN A 99 9.89 -2.00 4.28
N PHE A 100 10.24 -1.34 3.18
CA PHE A 100 10.89 -1.95 2.01
C PHE A 100 10.12 -3.15 1.45
N VAL A 101 8.80 -3.03 1.45
CA VAL A 101 7.90 -4.03 0.88
C VAL A 101 7.34 -3.50 -0.42
N GLU A 102 7.45 -4.29 -1.48
CA GLU A 102 6.79 -4.03 -2.76
C GLU A 102 5.66 -5.05 -2.98
N ILE A 103 4.47 -4.57 -3.32
CA ILE A 103 3.31 -5.42 -3.64
C ILE A 103 2.73 -5.03 -5.00
N LYS A 104 2.44 -6.03 -5.85
CA LYS A 104 1.90 -5.85 -7.20
C LYS A 104 0.86 -6.91 -7.51
N LYS A 105 -0.30 -6.51 -8.09
CA LYS A 105 -1.37 -7.43 -8.52
C LYS A 105 -1.68 -8.53 -7.49
N SER A 106 -1.81 -8.15 -6.22
CA SER A 106 -1.93 -9.10 -5.12
C SER A 106 -2.99 -8.68 -4.13
N ASN A 107 -3.64 -9.66 -3.51
CA ASN A 107 -4.56 -9.46 -2.40
C ASN A 107 -3.86 -9.86 -1.10
N VAL A 108 -3.86 -8.97 -0.11
CA VAL A 108 -3.41 -9.26 1.24
C VAL A 108 -4.64 -9.36 2.14
N GLY A 109 -4.91 -10.53 2.66
CA GLY A 109 -6.09 -10.86 3.46
C GLY A 109 -6.18 -10.10 4.79
N ARG A 110 -7.34 -10.22 5.46
CA ARG A 110 -7.60 -9.53 6.74
C ARG A 110 -6.58 -9.91 7.80
N ASN A 111 -6.10 -8.92 8.54
CA ASN A 111 -5.14 -9.07 9.63
C ASN A 111 -3.84 -9.80 9.23
N SER A 112 -3.54 -9.87 7.95
CA SER A 112 -2.30 -10.46 7.44
C SER A 112 -1.17 -9.42 7.43
N LYS A 113 0.07 -9.90 7.54
CA LYS A 113 1.24 -9.06 7.74
C LYS A 113 2.32 -9.39 6.72
N VAL A 114 2.81 -8.36 6.03
CA VAL A 114 4.01 -8.39 5.18
C VAL A 114 4.88 -7.23 5.64
N ASN A 115 5.72 -7.45 6.63
CA ASN A 115 6.29 -6.33 7.39
C ASN A 115 7.67 -5.86 6.94
N HIS A 116 8.48 -6.69 6.27
CA HIS A 116 9.89 -6.37 6.05
C HIS A 116 10.43 -6.94 4.75
N LEU A 117 11.12 -6.09 3.95
CA LEU A 117 12.06 -6.48 2.90
C LEU A 117 11.50 -7.55 1.93
N SER A 118 10.24 -7.46 1.54
CA SER A 118 9.57 -8.53 0.78
C SER A 118 9.05 -8.04 -0.57
N TYR A 119 9.06 -8.92 -1.57
CA TYR A 119 8.36 -8.73 -2.83
C TYR A 119 7.19 -9.69 -2.95
N ILE A 120 5.98 -9.15 -3.10
CA ILE A 120 4.74 -9.92 -3.27
C ILE A 120 4.10 -9.54 -4.60
N GLY A 121 4.29 -10.38 -5.59
CA GLY A 121 3.74 -10.21 -6.94
C GLY A 121 2.79 -11.33 -7.33
N ASP A 122 1.69 -10.97 -7.99
CA ASP A 122 0.69 -11.91 -8.53
C ASP A 122 0.26 -12.97 -7.48
N ALA A 123 -0.09 -12.54 -6.25
CA ALA A 123 -0.38 -13.43 -5.13
C ALA A 123 -1.75 -13.18 -4.49
N ASP A 124 -2.38 -14.26 -4.02
CA ASP A 124 -3.51 -14.22 -3.10
C ASP A 124 -3.08 -14.70 -1.71
N ILE A 125 -2.98 -13.78 -0.77
CA ILE A 125 -2.66 -14.07 0.62
C ILE A 125 -3.95 -14.10 1.43
N GLY A 126 -4.20 -15.21 2.09
CA GLY A 126 -5.35 -15.43 2.97
C GLY A 126 -5.37 -14.53 4.20
N ASN A 127 -6.33 -14.76 5.09
CA ASN A 127 -6.47 -14.00 6.34
C ASN A 127 -5.53 -14.52 7.43
N PHE A 128 -5.09 -13.64 8.33
CA PHE A 128 -4.23 -13.97 9.47
C PHE A 128 -2.92 -14.66 9.08
N VAL A 129 -2.37 -14.30 7.92
CA VAL A 129 -1.09 -14.81 7.42
C VAL A 129 0.03 -13.91 7.93
N ASN A 130 1.17 -14.51 8.26
CA ASN A 130 2.39 -13.78 8.53
C ASN A 130 3.46 -14.14 7.49
N ILE A 131 3.92 -13.15 6.76
CA ILE A 131 5.03 -13.31 5.80
C ILE A 131 6.32 -12.84 6.47
N GLY A 132 7.28 -13.75 6.56
CA GLY A 132 8.59 -13.48 7.12
C GLY A 132 9.42 -12.52 6.28
N ALA A 133 10.37 -11.86 6.91
CA ALA A 133 11.26 -10.90 6.25
C ALA A 133 12.03 -11.52 5.08
N GLY A 134 12.24 -10.78 4.01
CA GLY A 134 12.98 -11.25 2.84
C GLY A 134 12.23 -12.27 1.97
N THR A 135 10.93 -12.47 2.19
CA THR A 135 10.14 -13.39 1.36
C THR A 135 9.88 -12.80 -0.03
N ILE A 136 10.06 -13.63 -1.05
CA ILE A 136 9.84 -13.27 -2.45
C ILE A 136 8.88 -14.27 -3.09
N THR A 137 7.81 -13.79 -3.73
CA THR A 137 7.04 -14.59 -4.67
C THR A 137 7.75 -14.61 -6.01
N CYS A 138 8.29 -15.78 -6.39
CA CYS A 138 8.96 -15.96 -7.68
C CYS A 138 7.89 -16.25 -8.75
N ASN A 139 7.17 -15.21 -9.13
CA ASN A 139 5.96 -15.28 -9.96
C ASN A 139 6.21 -15.27 -11.47
N TYR A 140 7.47 -15.18 -11.91
CA TYR A 140 7.83 -15.10 -13.33
C TYR A 140 8.85 -16.16 -13.72
N ASP A 141 8.52 -16.99 -14.70
CA ASP A 141 9.33 -18.10 -15.18
C ASP A 141 10.19 -17.77 -16.43
N GLY A 142 10.23 -16.50 -16.80
CA GLY A 142 10.91 -16.03 -18.03
C GLY A 142 9.93 -15.82 -19.20
N LYS A 143 8.73 -16.36 -19.16
CA LYS A 143 7.68 -16.22 -20.20
C LYS A 143 6.35 -15.80 -19.59
N ASN A 144 5.88 -16.50 -18.56
CA ASN A 144 4.58 -16.36 -17.96
C ASN A 144 4.68 -15.82 -16.54
N LYS A 145 3.57 -15.24 -16.05
CA LYS A 145 3.41 -14.88 -14.65
C LYS A 145 2.45 -15.84 -14.00
N ASN A 146 2.95 -16.53 -12.99
CA ASN A 146 2.24 -17.55 -12.25
C ASN A 146 1.78 -17.00 -10.89
N LYS A 147 0.64 -17.47 -10.42
CA LYS A 147 0.01 -16.98 -9.20
C LYS A 147 0.42 -17.80 -7.99
N THR A 148 0.82 -17.12 -6.93
CA THR A 148 1.06 -17.73 -5.62
C THR A 148 -0.21 -17.65 -4.78
N ILE A 149 -0.64 -18.75 -4.18
CA ILE A 149 -1.80 -18.81 -3.29
C ILE A 149 -1.35 -19.25 -1.91
N ILE A 150 -1.53 -18.37 -0.92
CA ILE A 150 -1.23 -18.65 0.48
C ILE A 150 -2.57 -18.69 1.25
N LYS A 151 -2.90 -19.81 1.84
CA LYS A 151 -4.16 -20.01 2.57
C LYS A 151 -4.19 -19.24 3.91
N HIS A 152 -5.32 -19.33 4.61
CA HIS A 152 -5.48 -18.63 5.89
C HIS A 152 -4.55 -19.19 6.98
N LYS A 153 -4.15 -18.33 7.93
CA LYS A 153 -3.36 -18.66 9.11
C LYS A 153 -1.99 -19.30 8.83
N VAL A 154 -1.46 -19.11 7.63
CA VAL A 154 -0.11 -19.58 7.26
C VAL A 154 0.95 -18.68 7.86
N PHE A 155 2.03 -19.27 8.34
CA PHE A 155 3.27 -18.58 8.68
C PHE A 155 4.34 -18.97 7.66
N VAL A 156 4.85 -17.98 6.94
CA VAL A 156 5.99 -18.13 6.02
C VAL A 156 7.25 -17.67 6.74
N GLY A 157 8.27 -18.50 6.78
CA GLY A 157 9.56 -18.16 7.38
C GLY A 157 10.30 -17.05 6.62
N SER A 158 11.30 -16.46 7.28
CA SER A 158 12.14 -15.44 6.64
C SER A 158 12.98 -16.03 5.50
N ASN A 159 13.34 -15.15 4.54
CA ASN A 159 14.16 -15.51 3.36
C ASN A 159 13.59 -16.67 2.53
N SER A 160 12.26 -16.77 2.47
CA SER A 160 11.59 -17.78 1.66
C SER A 160 11.41 -17.32 0.22
N SER A 161 11.78 -18.19 -0.74
CA SER A 161 11.47 -18.02 -2.17
C SER A 161 10.29 -18.92 -2.50
N LEU A 162 9.13 -18.31 -2.78
CA LEU A 162 7.90 -19.00 -3.14
C LEU A 162 7.82 -19.11 -4.66
N VAL A 163 8.31 -20.21 -5.19
CA VAL A 163 8.33 -20.48 -6.64
C VAL A 163 6.95 -20.88 -7.09
N ALA A 164 6.45 -20.26 -8.16
CA ALA A 164 5.18 -20.58 -8.81
C ALA A 164 5.43 -20.83 -10.31
N PRO A 165 4.78 -21.84 -10.93
CA PRO A 165 3.66 -22.65 -10.45
C PRO A 165 3.99 -23.61 -9.33
#